data_fdfc89bd145955a33e660b2dd8dc60ce
#
_entry.id   fdfc89bd145955a33e660b2dd8dc60ce
#
_cell.length_a   1.000
_cell.length_b   1.000
_cell.length_c   1.000
_cell.angle_alpha   90.00
_cell.angle_beta   90.00
_cell.angle_gamma   90.00
#
_symmetry.space_group_name_H-M   'P 1'
#
loop_
_entity.id
_entity.type
_entity.pdbx_description
1 polymer ?
#
loop_
_entity_poly.entity_id
_entity_poly.type
_entity_poly.pdbx_seq_one_letter_code
_entity_poly.pdbx_strand_id
1 'polypeptide(L)'
;MRRKEGVTFPGFYNNKACALIVYPDKKKTTLKSISLDLKLIFQCVGIGNIMKTLKREKLINSLHPKAPFSYLWFIGVAPEDQNKGAGSKLLQSVLDYSDQQNRPVYLETSTVRNLPWYDKFGFQSYHEEYLTYHLYFFSRAVKNQ
;
A
#
# COMPACT_ATOMS: atom_id res chain seq x y z
N MET A 1 14.07 -16.60 -3.63
CA MET A 1 13.19 -15.41 -3.60
C MET A 1 14.04 -14.15 -3.76
N ARG A 2 14.00 -13.47 -4.89
CA ARG A 2 14.82 -12.26 -5.12
C ARG A 2 14.15 -11.10 -4.39
N ARG A 3 14.76 -10.65 -3.29
CA ARG A 3 14.42 -9.37 -2.67
C ARG A 3 14.82 -8.24 -3.63
N LYS A 4 13.87 -7.63 -4.31
CA LYS A 4 14.09 -6.28 -4.84
C LYS A 4 14.12 -5.35 -3.64
N GLU A 5 15.20 -4.58 -3.48
CA GLU A 5 15.39 -3.65 -2.37
C GLU A 5 14.19 -2.71 -2.26
N GLY A 6 13.53 -2.72 -1.10
CA GLY A 6 12.40 -1.85 -0.78
C GLY A 6 10.99 -2.38 -1.05
N VAL A 7 10.84 -3.53 -1.72
CA VAL A 7 9.55 -4.18 -1.93
C VAL A 7 9.60 -5.60 -1.40
N THR A 8 8.75 -5.93 -0.46
CA THR A 8 8.61 -7.29 0.04
C THR A 8 7.24 -7.82 -0.34
N PHE A 9 7.19 -9.07 -0.79
CA PHE A 9 5.96 -9.81 -1.01
C PHE A 9 5.71 -10.71 0.22
N PRO A 10 4.92 -10.30 1.20
CA PRO A 10 4.73 -11.09 2.42
C PRO A 10 3.75 -12.25 2.26
N GLY A 11 3.45 -12.66 1.04
CA GLY A 11 2.77 -13.93 0.88
C GLY A 11 1.75 -14.01 -0.24
N PHE A 12 1.76 -15.18 -0.87
CA PHE A 12 0.63 -15.69 -1.62
C PHE A 12 -0.16 -16.61 -0.70
N TYR A 13 -1.41 -16.29 -0.44
CA TYR A 13 -2.31 -17.22 0.22
C TYR A 13 -2.86 -18.16 -0.84
N ASN A 14 -2.27 -19.38 -0.96
CA ASN A 14 -2.66 -20.44 -1.88
C ASN A 14 -2.85 -19.98 -3.35
N ASN A 15 -2.00 -19.08 -3.86
CA ASN A 15 -2.12 -18.45 -5.18
C ASN A 15 -3.45 -17.70 -5.46
N LYS A 16 -4.25 -17.42 -4.42
CA LYS A 16 -5.59 -16.83 -4.52
C LYS A 16 -5.66 -15.40 -4.06
N ALA A 17 -4.68 -14.96 -3.29
CA ALA A 17 -4.58 -13.61 -2.78
C ALA A 17 -3.13 -13.15 -2.72
N CYS A 18 -2.88 -11.87 -2.95
CA CYS A 18 -1.54 -11.29 -2.83
C CYS A 18 -1.59 -9.92 -2.18
N ALA A 19 -0.51 -9.55 -1.50
CA ALA A 19 -0.29 -8.22 -0.95
C ALA A 19 1.12 -7.74 -1.30
N LEU A 20 1.25 -6.43 -1.54
CA LEU A 20 2.51 -5.75 -1.78
C LEU A 20 2.75 -4.74 -0.66
N ILE A 21 3.84 -4.92 0.06
CA ILE A 21 4.31 -3.95 1.05
C ILE A 21 5.56 -3.26 0.51
N VAL A 22 5.57 -1.95 0.61
CA VAL A 22 6.70 -1.10 0.28
C VAL A 22 7.27 -0.53 1.57
N TYR A 23 8.60 -0.45 1.65
CA TYR A 23 9.33 0.20 2.74
C TYR A 23 10.00 1.45 2.20
N PRO A 24 9.38 2.64 2.36
CA PRO A 24 9.91 3.87 1.77
C PRO A 24 11.31 4.24 2.28
N ASP A 25 11.61 3.94 3.54
CA ASP A 25 12.90 4.16 4.18
C ASP A 25 14.03 3.27 3.63
N LYS A 26 13.67 2.13 3.02
CA LYS A 26 14.63 1.19 2.41
C LYS A 26 14.76 1.37 0.88
N LYS A 27 14.01 2.31 0.30
CA LYS A 27 14.04 2.58 -1.13
C LYS A 27 15.32 3.33 -1.49
N LYS A 28 16.26 2.65 -2.13
CA LYS A 28 17.42 3.29 -2.74
C LYS A 28 17.01 3.87 -4.09
N THR A 29 16.96 5.19 -4.17
CA THR A 29 16.69 5.89 -5.42
C THR A 29 17.97 5.91 -6.26
N THR A 30 18.02 5.09 -7.31
CA THR A 30 19.11 5.12 -8.29
C THR A 30 18.64 5.82 -9.56
N LEU A 31 19.54 6.44 -10.31
CA LEU A 31 19.22 7.07 -11.62
C LEU A 31 18.52 6.07 -12.56
N LYS A 32 18.88 4.80 -12.49
CA LYS A 32 18.25 3.73 -13.27
C LYS A 32 16.81 3.45 -12.84
N SER A 33 16.49 3.52 -11.55
CA SER A 33 15.11 3.36 -11.08
C SER A 33 14.22 4.53 -11.49
N ILE A 34 14.74 5.76 -11.42
CA ILE A 34 14.03 6.97 -11.89
C ILE A 34 13.73 6.85 -13.39
N SER A 35 14.68 6.41 -14.18
CA SER A 35 14.50 6.25 -15.65
C SER A 35 13.44 5.20 -15.98
N LEU A 36 13.39 4.09 -15.23
CA LEU A 36 12.38 3.03 -15.40
C LEU A 36 10.99 3.50 -14.97
N ASP A 37 10.90 4.23 -13.85
CA ASP A 37 9.65 4.80 -13.35
C ASP A 37 9.09 5.83 -14.35
N LEU A 38 9.93 6.71 -14.90
CA LEU A 38 9.54 7.67 -15.94
C LEU A 38 9.06 6.96 -17.20
N LYS A 39 9.78 5.94 -17.66
CA LYS A 39 9.40 5.17 -18.86
C LYS A 39 8.04 4.49 -18.68
N LEU A 40 7.79 3.90 -17.49
CA LEU A 40 6.52 3.28 -17.15
C LEU A 40 5.38 4.30 -17.13
N ILE A 41 5.59 5.48 -16.53
CA ILE A 41 4.63 6.58 -16.48
C ILE A 41 4.28 7.04 -17.89
N PHE A 42 5.28 7.27 -18.75
CA PHE A 42 5.06 7.70 -20.14
C PHE A 42 4.28 6.66 -20.96
N GLN A 43 4.53 5.37 -20.76
CA GLN A 43 3.89 4.31 -21.53
C GLN A 43 2.47 3.96 -21.03
N CYS A 44 2.23 4.02 -19.73
CA CYS A 44 0.97 3.54 -19.14
C CYS A 44 -0.05 4.64 -18.85
N VAL A 45 0.39 5.85 -18.52
CA VAL A 45 -0.48 6.92 -18.00
C VAL A 45 -0.84 7.96 -19.06
N GLY A 46 -0.03 8.11 -20.09
CA GLY A 46 -0.17 9.16 -21.10
C GLY A 46 0.20 10.55 -20.56
N ILE A 47 0.66 11.40 -21.47
CA ILE A 47 1.23 12.73 -21.13
C ILE A 47 0.23 13.62 -20.38
N GLY A 48 -1.07 13.58 -20.75
CA GLY A 48 -2.11 14.42 -20.14
C GLY A 48 -2.42 14.12 -18.67
N ASN A 49 -2.10 12.92 -18.20
CA ASN A 49 -2.39 12.48 -16.81
C ASN A 49 -1.17 12.51 -15.90
N ILE A 50 0.04 12.76 -16.44
CA ILE A 50 1.29 12.75 -15.66
C ILE A 50 1.23 13.78 -14.54
N MET A 51 0.78 15.00 -14.80
CA MET A 51 0.71 16.06 -13.79
C MET A 51 -0.26 15.72 -12.66
N LYS A 52 -1.38 15.05 -12.95
CA LYS A 52 -2.34 14.60 -11.93
C LYS A 52 -1.72 13.49 -11.07
N THR A 53 -1.03 12.54 -11.70
CA THR A 53 -0.33 11.46 -11.00
C THR A 53 0.77 11.98 -10.09
N LEU A 54 1.60 12.91 -10.57
CA LEU A 54 2.67 13.52 -9.76
C LEU A 54 2.14 14.34 -8.59
N LYS A 55 1.04 15.09 -8.78
CA LYS A 55 0.38 15.82 -7.69
C LYS A 55 -0.15 14.86 -6.62
N ARG A 56 -0.79 13.76 -7.03
CA ARG A 56 -1.28 12.71 -6.12
C ARG A 56 -0.13 12.08 -5.33
N GLU A 57 0.93 11.66 -6.00
CA GLU A 57 2.10 11.06 -5.35
C GLU A 57 2.76 12.04 -4.36
N LYS A 58 2.90 13.30 -4.74
CA LYS A 58 3.43 14.33 -3.84
C LYS A 58 2.56 14.51 -2.61
N LEU A 59 1.24 14.53 -2.76
CA LEU A 59 0.29 14.62 -1.66
C LEU A 59 0.43 13.42 -0.73
N ILE A 60 0.36 12.20 -1.25
CA ILE A 60 0.50 10.96 -0.48
C ILE A 60 1.80 10.97 0.32
N ASN A 61 2.91 11.28 -0.35
CA ASN A 61 4.22 11.34 0.30
C ASN A 61 4.32 12.42 1.39
N SER A 62 3.58 13.53 1.25
CA SER A 62 3.56 14.61 2.25
C SER A 62 2.78 14.23 3.52
N LEU A 63 1.82 13.32 3.40
CA LEU A 63 0.97 12.84 4.49
C LEU A 63 1.54 11.60 5.20
N HIS A 64 2.48 10.93 4.56
CA HIS A 64 3.17 9.79 5.17
C HIS A 64 4.15 10.24 6.28
N PRO A 65 4.33 9.42 7.34
CA PRO A 65 5.28 9.74 8.40
C PRO A 65 6.71 9.69 7.89
N LYS A 66 7.59 10.47 8.53
CA LYS A 66 9.04 10.41 8.28
C LYS A 66 9.72 9.21 8.95
N ALA A 67 9.09 8.68 10.00
CA ALA A 67 9.56 7.47 10.68
C ALA A 67 9.36 6.22 9.81
N PRO A 68 10.13 5.15 10.02
CA PRO A 68 9.95 3.90 9.29
C PRO A 68 8.55 3.30 9.46
N PHE A 69 7.90 2.92 8.35
CA PHE A 69 6.59 2.29 8.33
C PHE A 69 6.49 1.25 7.22
N SER A 70 5.46 0.40 7.28
CA SER A 70 5.06 -0.53 6.23
C SER A 70 3.96 0.12 5.40
N TYR A 71 4.18 0.34 4.13
CA TYR A 71 3.19 0.87 3.20
C TYR A 71 2.51 -0.29 2.47
N LEU A 72 1.26 -0.57 2.82
CA LEU A 72 0.43 -1.54 2.12
C LEU A 72 -0.06 -0.93 0.81
N TRP A 73 0.74 -1.11 -0.25
CA TRP A 73 0.48 -0.51 -1.55
C TRP A 73 -0.62 -1.23 -2.33
N PHE A 74 -0.72 -2.55 -2.17
CA PHE A 74 -1.71 -3.37 -2.85
C PHE A 74 -2.11 -4.57 -1.98
N ILE A 75 -3.39 -4.89 -1.98
CA ILE A 75 -3.93 -6.16 -1.50
C ILE A 75 -5.08 -6.59 -2.41
N GLY A 76 -5.05 -7.82 -2.86
CA GLY A 76 -6.05 -8.34 -3.80
C GLY A 76 -6.32 -9.82 -3.59
N VAL A 77 -7.56 -10.21 -3.88
CA VAL A 77 -8.04 -11.60 -3.85
C VAL A 77 -8.66 -11.92 -5.19
N ALA A 78 -8.37 -13.09 -5.74
CA ALA A 78 -8.98 -13.58 -6.97
C ALA A 78 -10.51 -13.53 -6.86
N PRO A 79 -11.23 -13.12 -7.93
CA PRO A 79 -12.69 -12.91 -7.87
C PRO A 79 -13.46 -14.11 -7.33
N GLU A 80 -13.08 -15.31 -7.73
CA GLU A 80 -13.68 -16.60 -7.33
C GLU A 80 -13.45 -16.96 -5.85
N ASP A 81 -12.48 -16.31 -5.19
CA ASP A 81 -12.11 -16.54 -3.79
C ASP A 81 -12.45 -15.36 -2.86
N GLN A 82 -13.07 -14.31 -3.40
CA GLN A 82 -13.60 -13.21 -2.59
C GLN A 82 -14.71 -13.70 -1.65
N ASN A 83 -14.88 -12.97 -0.53
CA ASN A 83 -15.88 -13.27 0.51
C ASN A 83 -15.70 -14.63 1.23
N LYS A 84 -14.61 -15.34 1.00
CA LYS A 84 -14.24 -16.62 1.66
C LYS A 84 -13.19 -16.44 2.77
N GLY A 85 -12.92 -15.22 3.18
CA GLY A 85 -11.96 -14.91 4.25
C GLY A 85 -10.49 -14.86 3.83
N ALA A 86 -10.15 -15.13 2.55
CA ALA A 86 -8.77 -15.12 2.07
C ALA A 86 -8.09 -13.76 2.26
N GLY A 87 -8.80 -12.67 1.94
CA GLY A 87 -8.30 -11.30 2.14
C GLY A 87 -8.02 -10.97 3.60
N SER A 88 -8.92 -11.40 4.50
CA SER A 88 -8.76 -11.18 5.95
C SER A 88 -7.55 -11.94 6.51
N LYS A 89 -7.36 -13.19 6.10
CA LYS A 89 -6.18 -13.97 6.50
C LYS A 89 -4.89 -13.36 5.97
N LEU A 90 -4.89 -12.90 4.71
CA LEU A 90 -3.73 -12.25 4.14
C LEU A 90 -3.42 -10.92 4.84
N LEU A 91 -4.44 -10.07 5.09
CA LEU A 91 -4.25 -8.81 5.81
C LEU A 91 -3.72 -9.07 7.21
N GLN A 92 -4.25 -10.05 7.95
CA GLN A 92 -3.73 -10.41 9.27
C GLN A 92 -2.25 -10.80 9.19
N SER A 93 -1.85 -11.64 8.22
CA SER A 93 -0.44 -12.00 8.03
C SER A 93 0.46 -10.80 7.73
N VAL A 94 -0.04 -9.81 6.98
CA VAL A 94 0.67 -8.54 6.72
C VAL A 94 0.86 -7.75 8.01
N LEU A 95 -0.18 -7.68 8.85
CA LEU A 95 -0.14 -6.96 10.12
C LEU A 95 0.81 -7.63 11.11
N ASP A 96 0.72 -8.96 11.27
CA ASP A 96 1.59 -9.73 12.16
C ASP A 96 3.07 -9.58 11.76
N TYR A 97 3.35 -9.61 10.46
CA TYR A 97 4.70 -9.38 9.94
C TYR A 97 5.20 -7.95 10.22
N SER A 98 4.33 -6.95 10.06
CA SER A 98 4.68 -5.55 10.33
C SER A 98 4.89 -5.30 11.83
N ASP A 99 4.07 -5.90 12.69
CA ASP A 99 4.22 -5.85 14.15
C ASP A 99 5.56 -6.46 14.59
N GLN A 100 5.96 -7.62 14.02
CA GLN A 100 7.28 -8.23 14.27
C GLN A 100 8.45 -7.33 13.86
N GLN A 101 8.25 -6.48 12.84
CA GLN A 101 9.24 -5.49 12.40
C GLN A 101 9.15 -4.17 13.18
N ASN A 102 8.25 -4.07 14.16
CA ASN A 102 7.94 -2.86 14.91
C ASN A 102 7.63 -1.67 13.98
N ARG A 103 6.77 -1.90 12.97
CA ARG A 103 6.39 -0.92 11.97
C ARG A 103 4.88 -0.71 11.92
N PRO A 104 4.38 0.53 12.07
CA PRO A 104 2.99 0.83 11.79
C PRO A 104 2.70 0.60 10.31
N VAL A 105 1.45 0.31 9.98
CA VAL A 105 0.99 0.08 8.61
C VAL A 105 0.17 1.27 8.12
N TYR A 106 0.47 1.75 6.93
CA TYR A 106 -0.23 2.84 6.24
C TYR A 106 -0.77 2.35 4.91
N LEU A 107 -1.92 2.85 4.52
CA LEU A 107 -2.54 2.59 3.21
C LEU A 107 -3.46 3.73 2.80
N GLU A 108 -3.74 3.82 1.51
CA GLU A 108 -4.81 4.64 0.95
C GLU A 108 -5.81 3.77 0.19
N THR A 109 -7.08 4.18 0.21
CA THR A 109 -8.13 3.52 -0.58
C THR A 109 -9.17 4.53 -1.05
N SER A 110 -9.69 4.32 -2.26
CA SER A 110 -10.88 5.03 -2.76
C SER A 110 -12.13 4.17 -2.67
N THR A 111 -12.02 2.95 -2.19
CA THR A 111 -13.10 1.96 -2.17
C THR A 111 -13.86 2.03 -0.84
N VAL A 112 -14.97 2.77 -0.81
CA VAL A 112 -15.80 2.99 0.39
C VAL A 112 -16.22 1.68 1.07
N ARG A 113 -16.59 0.65 0.29
CA ARG A 113 -17.01 -0.65 0.84
C ARG A 113 -15.93 -1.36 1.67
N ASN A 114 -14.66 -0.98 1.50
CA ASN A 114 -13.55 -1.58 2.23
C ASN A 114 -13.26 -0.87 3.57
N LEU A 115 -13.82 0.33 3.82
CA LEU A 115 -13.55 1.10 5.03
C LEU A 115 -13.91 0.33 6.29
N PRO A 116 -15.13 -0.27 6.44
CA PRO A 116 -15.47 -1.06 7.63
C PRO A 116 -14.60 -2.31 7.80
N TRP A 117 -14.06 -2.83 6.69
CA TRP A 117 -13.15 -3.97 6.75
C TRP A 117 -11.80 -3.57 7.35
N TYR A 118 -11.24 -2.44 6.95
CA TYR A 118 -10.00 -1.93 7.56
C TYR A 118 -10.19 -1.56 9.03
N ASP A 119 -11.33 -0.96 9.40
CA ASP A 119 -11.66 -0.62 10.79
C ASP A 119 -11.62 -1.87 11.70
N LYS A 120 -12.16 -3.01 11.24
CA LYS A 120 -12.12 -4.29 11.98
C LYS A 120 -10.70 -4.79 12.27
N PHE A 121 -9.72 -4.40 11.45
CA PHE A 121 -8.30 -4.73 11.64
C PHE A 121 -7.53 -3.68 12.44
N GLY A 122 -8.23 -2.69 13.00
CA GLY A 122 -7.66 -1.66 13.86
C GLY A 122 -7.02 -0.50 13.11
N PHE A 123 -7.32 -0.36 11.82
CA PHE A 123 -6.94 0.85 11.08
C PHE A 123 -7.84 2.01 11.49
N GLN A 124 -7.25 3.22 11.53
CA GLN A 124 -7.94 4.47 11.78
C GLN A 124 -7.71 5.41 10.60
N SER A 125 -8.78 6.05 10.13
CA SER A 125 -8.67 7.12 9.14
C SER A 125 -8.01 8.34 9.81
N TYR A 126 -6.98 8.89 9.18
CA TYR A 126 -6.29 10.08 9.68
C TYR A 126 -6.35 11.26 8.71
N HIS A 127 -6.75 11.03 7.47
CA HIS A 127 -6.95 12.09 6.48
C HIS A 127 -7.87 11.61 5.37
N GLU A 128 -8.59 12.55 4.77
CA GLU A 128 -9.37 12.36 3.55
C GLU A 128 -9.04 13.49 2.57
N GLU A 129 -8.93 13.16 1.29
CA GLU A 129 -8.70 14.12 0.23
C GLU A 129 -9.66 13.88 -0.93
N TYR A 130 -10.16 14.96 -1.50
CA TYR A 130 -10.96 14.91 -2.72
C TYR A 130 -10.13 15.38 -3.91
N LEU A 131 -9.77 14.44 -4.75
CA LEU A 131 -9.12 14.71 -6.03
C LEU A 131 -10.18 14.79 -7.14
N THR A 132 -10.31 13.78 -7.99
CA THR A 132 -11.48 13.53 -8.84
C THR A 132 -12.37 12.43 -8.24
N TYR A 133 -11.95 11.87 -7.13
CA TYR A 133 -12.60 10.85 -6.30
C TYR A 133 -12.12 11.04 -4.86
N HIS A 134 -12.86 10.50 -3.90
CA HIS A 134 -12.43 10.48 -2.50
C HIS A 134 -11.29 9.49 -2.30
N LEU A 135 -10.24 9.92 -1.64
CA LEU A 135 -9.12 9.10 -1.20
C LEU A 135 -9.03 9.14 0.32
N TYR A 136 -9.16 7.99 0.94
CA TYR A 136 -9.12 7.80 2.39
C TYR A 136 -7.76 7.29 2.80
N PHE A 137 -7.18 7.90 3.81
CA PHE A 137 -5.85 7.58 4.35
C PHE A 137 -6.01 6.88 5.70
N PHE A 138 -5.46 5.69 5.81
CA PHE A 138 -5.55 4.87 6.99
C PHE A 138 -4.18 4.56 7.57
N SER A 139 -4.12 4.50 8.89
CA SER A 139 -2.95 4.00 9.61
C SER A 139 -3.36 3.03 10.71
N ARG A 140 -2.49 2.08 11.01
CA ARG A 140 -2.60 1.18 12.15
C ARG A 140 -1.28 1.18 12.90
N ALA A 141 -1.35 1.51 14.18
CA ALA A 141 -0.21 1.45 15.08
C ALA A 141 0.25 -0.01 15.30
N VAL A 142 1.51 -0.19 15.67
CA VAL A 142 2.06 -1.48 16.08
C VAL A 142 1.28 -1.98 17.31
N LYS A 143 0.87 -3.24 17.32
CA LYS A 143 0.40 -3.89 18.54
C LYS A 143 1.62 -4.31 19.35
N ASN A 144 1.82 -3.68 20.49
CA ASN A 144 2.77 -4.17 21.47
C ASN A 144 2.29 -5.53 21.97
N GLN A 145 3.16 -6.53 21.87
CA GLN A 145 2.92 -7.84 22.48
C GLN A 145 2.99 -7.75 23.99
#